data_70be2bd20203604dc1f3fef43e9ea22b
#
_entry.id   70be2bd20203604dc1f3fef43e9ea22b
#
_cell.length_a   1.000
_cell.length_b   1.000
_cell.length_c   1.000
_cell.angle_alpha   90.00
_cell.angle_beta   90.00
_cell.angle_gamma   90.00
#
_symmetry.space_group_name_H-M   'P 1'
#
loop_
_entity.id
_entity.type
_entity.pdbx_description
1 polymer ?
#
loop_
_entity_poly.entity_id
_entity_poly.type
_entity_poly.pdbx_seq_one_letter_code
_entity_poly.pdbx_strand_id
1 'polypeptide(L)'
;MKIKQRKREILPYLEKLRLELKIPIVYVTHSIDELSRLADWVVVLDQGRVVANGSLADVLTALDSPMQLDDAGVVLETTIRSREAQWALMRVSFIGGELLLADNGRAEGETLRVRVDARDISLTLSQHTDTSILNALPATVIEISACPSQDAVLVKLGLGHQSIAALDESKAMDEQSKASRDSNEMLLSRITRRSAEHLALAVGSQVWAQIKSVAVLR
;
A
#
# COMPACT_ATOMS: atom_id res chain seq x y z
N MET A 1 15.30 -19.05 16.80
CA MET A 1 14.58 -19.67 15.67
C MET A 1 13.19 -20.22 16.03
N LYS A 2 12.97 -20.87 17.17
CA LYS A 2 11.68 -21.48 17.58
C LYS A 2 10.51 -20.49 17.80
N ILE A 3 10.75 -19.26 18.26
CA ILE A 3 9.68 -18.29 18.59
C ILE A 3 9.02 -17.73 17.33
N LYS A 4 9.80 -17.39 16.27
CA LYS A 4 9.25 -16.90 15.00
C LYS A 4 8.38 -17.95 14.29
N GLN A 5 8.72 -19.22 14.42
CA GLN A 5 7.95 -20.32 13.82
C GLN A 5 6.59 -20.49 14.51
N ARG A 6 6.55 -20.49 15.86
CA ARG A 6 5.29 -20.55 16.62
C ARG A 6 4.35 -19.37 16.37
N LYS A 7 4.89 -18.16 16.22
CA LYS A 7 4.08 -16.98 15.88
C LYS A 7 3.38 -17.15 14.52
N ARG A 8 4.06 -17.69 13.51
CA ARG A 8 3.46 -17.94 12.19
C ARG A 8 2.32 -18.98 12.24
N GLU A 9 2.36 -19.90 13.17
CA GLU A 9 1.30 -20.90 13.36
C GLU A 9 0.06 -20.31 14.02
N ILE A 10 0.22 -19.28 14.87
CA ILE A 10 -0.89 -18.65 15.62
C ILE A 10 -1.58 -17.55 14.82
N LEU A 11 -0.85 -16.80 13.97
CA LEU A 11 -1.39 -15.68 13.20
C LEU A 11 -2.67 -16.01 12.43
N PRO A 12 -2.78 -17.14 11.68
CA PRO A 12 -4.01 -17.49 10.96
C PRO A 12 -5.23 -17.66 11.87
N TYR A 13 -5.03 -18.14 13.12
CA TYR A 13 -6.12 -18.25 14.09
C TYR A 13 -6.57 -16.88 14.60
N LEU A 14 -5.64 -15.92 14.78
CA LEU A 14 -5.98 -14.55 15.17
C LEU A 14 -6.70 -13.82 14.03
N GLU A 15 -6.29 -14.03 12.78
CA GLU A 15 -6.98 -13.51 11.59
C GLU A 15 -8.42 -14.03 11.53
N LYS A 16 -8.61 -15.33 11.69
CA LYS A 16 -9.93 -15.97 11.73
C LYS A 16 -10.77 -15.42 12.88
N LEU A 17 -10.19 -15.31 14.07
CA LEU A 17 -10.86 -14.75 15.25
C LEU A 17 -11.34 -13.32 15.01
N ARG A 18 -10.51 -12.47 14.38
CA ARG A 18 -10.86 -11.10 14.01
C ARG A 18 -12.07 -11.05 13.07
N LEU A 19 -12.14 -11.96 12.10
CA LEU A 19 -13.23 -12.01 11.12
C LEU A 19 -14.53 -12.54 11.72
N GLU A 20 -14.45 -13.52 12.62
CA GLU A 20 -15.61 -14.18 13.21
C GLU A 20 -16.17 -13.47 14.45
N LEU A 21 -15.29 -12.91 15.29
CA LEU A 21 -15.68 -12.23 16.51
C LEU A 21 -15.71 -10.71 16.25
N LYS A 22 -16.89 -10.13 16.30
CA LYS A 22 -17.08 -8.66 16.20
C LYS A 22 -16.77 -7.96 17.54
N ILE A 23 -15.66 -8.32 18.17
CA ILE A 23 -15.19 -7.72 19.44
C ILE A 23 -13.90 -6.94 19.20
N PRO A 24 -13.66 -5.83 19.87
CA PRO A 24 -12.40 -5.10 19.77
C PRO A 24 -11.28 -5.96 20.38
N ILE A 25 -10.16 -6.08 19.61
CA ILE A 25 -8.96 -6.81 20.03
C ILE A 25 -7.82 -5.80 20.12
N VAL A 26 -7.14 -5.74 21.27
CA VAL A 26 -5.91 -4.96 21.42
C VAL A 26 -4.74 -5.93 21.29
N TYR A 27 -3.86 -5.67 20.33
CA TYR A 27 -2.68 -6.48 20.06
C TYR A 27 -1.42 -5.62 20.11
N VAL A 28 -0.41 -6.03 20.89
CA VAL A 28 0.85 -5.31 21.03
C VAL A 28 1.94 -6.06 20.26
N THR A 29 2.57 -5.41 19.33
CA THR A 29 3.65 -5.97 18.52
C THR A 29 4.63 -4.89 18.05
N HIS A 30 5.81 -5.31 17.65
CA HIS A 30 6.79 -4.48 16.94
C HIS A 30 6.99 -4.97 15.49
N SER A 31 6.17 -5.90 15.01
CA SER A 31 6.25 -6.49 13.68
C SER A 31 5.24 -5.86 12.75
N ILE A 32 5.71 -5.19 11.71
CA ILE A 32 4.86 -4.61 10.65
C ILE A 32 4.07 -5.70 9.92
N ASP A 33 4.64 -6.89 9.74
CA ASP A 33 3.94 -8.04 9.14
C ASP A 33 2.71 -8.47 9.97
N GLU A 34 2.84 -8.51 11.30
CA GLU A 34 1.73 -8.81 12.21
C GLU A 34 0.68 -7.69 12.19
N LEU A 35 1.10 -6.43 12.21
CA LEU A 35 0.21 -5.26 12.08
C LEU A 35 -0.58 -5.31 10.77
N SER A 36 0.11 -5.53 9.65
CA SER A 36 -0.49 -5.58 8.31
C SER A 36 -1.60 -6.62 8.18
N ARG A 37 -1.49 -7.72 8.93
CA ARG A 37 -2.49 -8.81 8.95
C ARG A 37 -3.67 -8.54 9.87
N LEU A 38 -3.38 -8.01 11.06
CA LEU A 38 -4.35 -8.02 12.17
C LEU A 38 -4.98 -6.65 12.42
N ALA A 39 -4.26 -5.56 12.19
CA ALA A 39 -4.71 -4.24 12.60
C ALA A 39 -5.63 -3.56 11.58
N ASP A 40 -6.61 -2.85 12.07
CA ASP A 40 -7.39 -1.85 11.33
C ASP A 40 -7.01 -0.45 11.80
N TRP A 41 -6.66 -0.32 13.09
CA TRP A 41 -6.24 0.92 13.75
C TRP A 41 -4.92 0.70 14.48
N VAL A 42 -4.03 1.67 14.41
CA VAL A 42 -2.68 1.58 14.99
C VAL A 42 -2.42 2.77 15.91
N VAL A 43 -1.82 2.47 17.05
CA VAL A 43 -1.23 3.47 17.96
C VAL A 43 0.25 3.16 18.09
N VAL A 44 1.11 4.05 17.61
CA VAL A 44 2.57 3.91 17.68
C VAL A 44 3.06 4.57 18.94
N LEU A 45 3.81 3.78 19.74
CA LEU A 45 4.41 4.25 20.99
C LEU A 45 5.93 4.33 20.84
N ASP A 46 6.50 5.47 21.21
CA ASP A 46 7.94 5.63 21.39
C ASP A 46 8.21 6.25 22.76
N GLN A 47 9.12 5.64 23.53
CA GLN A 47 9.49 6.04 24.89
C GLN A 47 8.27 6.33 25.80
N GLY A 48 7.20 5.52 25.66
CA GLY A 48 5.97 5.67 26.46
C GLY A 48 5.04 6.80 26.01
N ARG A 49 5.30 7.45 24.89
CA ARG A 49 4.45 8.50 24.31
C ARG A 49 3.85 8.03 22.99
N VAL A 50 2.62 8.49 22.72
CA VAL A 50 1.99 8.27 21.41
C VAL A 50 2.65 9.22 20.41
N VAL A 51 3.26 8.64 19.36
CA VAL A 51 3.93 9.39 18.28
C VAL A 51 3.13 9.35 16.98
N ALA A 52 2.27 8.34 16.79
CA ALA A 52 1.32 8.30 15.68
C ALA A 52 0.07 7.50 16.10
N ASN A 53 -1.07 7.84 15.52
CA ASN A 53 -2.36 7.20 15.79
C ASN A 53 -3.29 7.39 14.59
N GLY A 54 -3.90 6.32 14.09
CA GLY A 54 -4.77 6.40 12.93
C GLY A 54 -5.11 5.03 12.34
N SER A 55 -5.75 5.03 11.18
CA SER A 55 -5.94 3.80 10.42
C SER A 55 -4.59 3.19 10.05
N LEU A 56 -4.57 1.88 9.81
CA LEU A 56 -3.34 1.20 9.39
C LEU A 56 -2.76 1.86 8.12
N ALA A 57 -3.62 2.21 7.15
CA ALA A 57 -3.22 2.85 5.91
C ALA A 57 -2.57 4.22 6.15
N ASP A 58 -3.19 5.07 6.97
CA ASP A 58 -2.66 6.42 7.28
C ASP A 58 -1.30 6.33 7.96
N VAL A 59 -1.17 5.46 8.98
CA VAL A 59 0.08 5.31 9.75
C VAL A 59 1.20 4.74 8.88
N LEU A 60 0.88 3.79 7.98
CA LEU A 60 1.86 3.20 7.07
C LEU A 60 2.26 4.14 5.93
N THR A 61 1.42 5.09 5.53
CA THR A 61 1.72 6.04 4.44
C THR A 61 2.19 7.42 4.92
N ALA A 62 2.22 7.66 6.24
CA ALA A 62 2.77 8.89 6.80
C ALA A 62 4.30 8.91 6.64
N LEU A 63 4.85 9.86 5.87
CA LEU A 63 6.28 9.91 5.53
C LEU A 63 7.20 10.31 6.70
N ASP A 64 6.65 10.86 7.75
CA ASP A 64 7.31 11.24 9.01
C ASP A 64 7.21 10.17 10.10
N SER A 65 6.57 9.02 9.81
CA SER A 65 6.41 7.96 10.78
C SER A 65 7.74 7.29 11.14
N PRO A 66 8.04 7.08 12.42
CA PRO A 66 9.24 6.35 12.85
C PRO A 66 9.27 4.89 12.39
N MET A 67 8.15 4.36 11.88
CA MET A 67 8.04 3.00 11.34
C MET A 67 8.60 2.86 9.92
N GLN A 68 9.06 3.94 9.28
CA GLN A 68 9.30 3.96 7.83
C GLN A 68 10.71 3.59 7.38
N LEU A 69 11.66 3.31 8.27
CA LEU A 69 13.07 3.31 7.87
C LEU A 69 13.49 2.11 7.02
N ASP A 70 12.99 0.91 7.31
CA ASP A 70 13.41 -0.29 6.58
C ASP A 70 12.25 -1.10 5.96
N ASP A 71 11.04 -0.95 6.50
CA ASP A 71 9.87 -1.74 6.13
C ASP A 71 8.71 -0.87 5.59
N ALA A 72 9.02 0.28 4.97
CA ALA A 72 8.02 1.13 4.33
C ALA A 72 7.21 0.33 3.30
N GLY A 73 5.90 0.49 3.31
CA GLY A 73 5.00 -0.21 2.41
C GLY A 73 3.55 0.11 2.72
N VAL A 74 2.66 -0.42 1.92
CA VAL A 74 1.22 -0.23 2.07
C VAL A 74 0.50 -1.56 2.15
N VAL A 75 -0.66 -1.56 2.79
CA VAL A 75 -1.58 -2.70 2.81
C VAL A 75 -2.83 -2.29 2.05
N LEU A 76 -3.17 -3.06 1.04
CA LEU A 76 -4.33 -2.86 0.20
C LEU A 76 -5.38 -3.94 0.49
N GLU A 77 -6.64 -3.54 0.60
CA GLU A 77 -7.76 -4.48 0.60
C GLU A 77 -8.20 -4.73 -0.83
N THR A 78 -8.16 -5.99 -1.25
CA THR A 78 -8.40 -6.39 -2.63
C THR A 78 -9.46 -7.48 -2.72
N THR A 79 -10.12 -7.58 -3.87
CA THR A 79 -11.10 -8.64 -4.18
C THR A 79 -10.64 -9.43 -5.39
N ILE A 80 -10.66 -10.76 -5.30
CA ILE A 80 -10.31 -11.65 -6.41
C ILE A 80 -11.37 -11.53 -7.51
N ARG A 81 -10.95 -11.18 -8.74
CA ARG A 81 -11.84 -11.01 -9.90
C ARG A 81 -11.84 -12.18 -10.85
N SER A 82 -10.66 -12.73 -11.10
CA SER A 82 -10.51 -13.88 -12.02
C SER A 82 -9.20 -14.61 -11.75
N ARG A 83 -9.12 -15.81 -12.29
CA ARG A 83 -7.94 -16.68 -12.20
C ARG A 83 -7.43 -17.03 -13.59
N GLU A 84 -6.15 -16.88 -13.79
CA GLU A 84 -5.45 -17.24 -15.04
C GLU A 84 -4.69 -18.55 -14.83
N ALA A 85 -5.42 -19.66 -14.87
CA ALA A 85 -4.91 -20.99 -14.49
C ALA A 85 -3.65 -21.42 -15.29
N GLN A 86 -3.54 -21.01 -16.56
CA GLN A 86 -2.38 -21.31 -17.41
C GLN A 86 -1.08 -20.70 -16.90
N TRP A 87 -1.15 -19.59 -16.15
CA TRP A 87 0.01 -18.88 -15.62
C TRP A 87 0.13 -19.01 -14.11
N ALA A 88 -0.79 -19.71 -13.44
CA ALA A 88 -0.93 -19.77 -11.99
C ALA A 88 -1.00 -18.36 -11.36
N LEU A 89 -1.74 -17.46 -12.00
CA LEU A 89 -1.96 -16.08 -11.56
C LEU A 89 -3.43 -15.87 -11.22
N MET A 90 -3.68 -14.89 -10.35
CA MET A 90 -5.00 -14.35 -10.08
C MET A 90 -4.99 -12.84 -10.26
N ARG A 91 -6.10 -12.30 -10.76
CA ARG A 91 -6.34 -10.88 -10.89
C ARG A 91 -7.16 -10.41 -9.69
N VAL A 92 -6.67 -9.41 -9.00
CA VAL A 92 -7.39 -8.79 -7.88
C VAL A 92 -7.65 -7.32 -8.19
N SER A 93 -8.80 -6.81 -7.74
CA SER A 93 -9.15 -5.39 -7.87
C SER A 93 -9.16 -4.72 -6.50
N PHE A 94 -8.86 -3.43 -6.49
CA PHE A 94 -8.95 -2.53 -5.35
C PHE A 94 -9.33 -1.12 -5.86
N ILE A 95 -9.51 -0.14 -4.99
CA ILE A 95 -9.95 1.22 -5.39
C ILE A 95 -8.98 1.86 -6.40
N GLY A 96 -7.67 1.62 -6.26
CA GLY A 96 -6.63 2.22 -7.11
C GLY A 96 -6.38 1.48 -8.44
N GLY A 97 -7.06 0.34 -8.72
CA GLY A 97 -6.87 -0.42 -9.96
C GLY A 97 -6.88 -1.93 -9.79
N GLU A 98 -6.09 -2.62 -10.59
CA GLU A 98 -5.98 -4.08 -10.57
C GLU A 98 -4.52 -4.52 -10.45
N LEU A 99 -4.32 -5.68 -9.83
CA LEU A 99 -3.02 -6.33 -9.72
C LEU A 99 -3.12 -7.80 -10.13
N LEU A 100 -2.04 -8.29 -10.74
CA LEU A 100 -1.80 -9.71 -10.99
C LEU A 100 -0.90 -10.27 -9.90
N LEU A 101 -1.37 -11.31 -9.23
CA LEU A 101 -0.68 -11.96 -8.11
C LEU A 101 -0.55 -13.46 -8.37
N ALA A 102 0.36 -14.12 -7.66
CA ALA A 102 0.40 -15.58 -7.66
C ALA A 102 -0.90 -16.15 -7.10
N ASP A 103 -1.49 -17.13 -7.80
CA ASP A 103 -2.72 -17.78 -7.38
C ASP A 103 -2.49 -18.56 -6.07
N ASN A 104 -3.30 -18.28 -5.08
CA ASN A 104 -3.24 -18.88 -3.75
C ASN A 104 -4.35 -19.91 -3.48
N GLY A 105 -5.19 -20.22 -4.50
CA GLY A 105 -6.27 -21.19 -4.42
C GLY A 105 -7.58 -20.68 -3.83
N ARG A 106 -7.68 -19.41 -3.42
CA ARG A 106 -8.93 -18.82 -2.91
C ARG A 106 -9.95 -18.60 -4.04
N ALA A 107 -11.22 -18.54 -3.68
CA ALA A 107 -12.30 -18.38 -4.66
C ALA A 107 -12.41 -16.94 -5.18
N GLU A 108 -12.95 -16.81 -6.41
CA GLU A 108 -13.33 -15.50 -6.94
C GLU A 108 -14.41 -14.85 -6.06
N GLY A 109 -14.32 -13.54 -5.90
CA GLY A 109 -15.17 -12.74 -5.00
C GLY A 109 -14.67 -12.67 -3.56
N GLU A 110 -13.71 -13.50 -3.14
CA GLU A 110 -13.12 -13.37 -1.81
C GLU A 110 -12.26 -12.11 -1.71
N THR A 111 -12.30 -11.49 -0.52
CA THR A 111 -11.43 -10.38 -0.17
C THR A 111 -10.14 -10.89 0.46
N LEU A 112 -9.04 -10.20 0.17
CA LEU A 112 -7.75 -10.48 0.79
C LEU A 112 -6.96 -9.18 0.97
N ARG A 113 -6.11 -9.17 1.99
CA ARG A 113 -5.13 -8.11 2.17
C ARG A 113 -3.84 -8.48 1.44
N VAL A 114 -3.30 -7.50 0.73
CA VAL A 114 -1.99 -7.61 0.11
C VAL A 114 -1.08 -6.51 0.62
N ARG A 115 0.19 -6.83 0.76
CA ARG A 115 1.22 -5.84 1.13
C ARG A 115 2.11 -5.57 -0.07
N VAL A 116 2.38 -4.30 -0.32
CA VAL A 116 3.33 -3.83 -1.32
C VAL A 116 4.43 -3.05 -0.59
N ASP A 117 5.65 -3.56 -0.62
CA ASP A 117 6.79 -2.88 -0.03
C ASP A 117 7.26 -1.74 -0.92
N ALA A 118 7.62 -0.60 -0.34
CA ALA A 118 8.04 0.58 -1.09
C ALA A 118 9.28 0.33 -1.97
N ARG A 119 10.15 -0.58 -1.56
CA ARG A 119 11.34 -1.01 -2.32
C ARG A 119 11.01 -1.83 -3.57
N ASP A 120 9.81 -2.42 -3.63
CA ASP A 120 9.35 -3.22 -4.75
C ASP A 120 8.58 -2.39 -5.80
N ILE A 121 8.53 -1.07 -5.63
CA ILE A 121 7.92 -0.14 -6.57
C ILE A 121 9.00 0.71 -7.26
N SER A 122 9.09 0.58 -8.57
CA SER A 122 9.89 1.46 -9.43
C SER A 122 8.99 2.50 -10.10
N LEU A 123 9.56 3.64 -10.46
CA LEU A 123 8.84 4.74 -11.12
C LEU A 123 9.37 4.96 -12.53
N THR A 124 8.45 5.18 -13.48
CA THR A 124 8.77 5.59 -14.86
C THR A 124 7.86 6.71 -15.30
N LEU A 125 8.32 7.56 -16.24
CA LEU A 125 7.50 8.67 -16.77
C LEU A 125 6.51 8.23 -17.84
N SER A 126 6.72 7.05 -18.42
CA SER A 126 5.85 6.45 -19.44
C SER A 126 5.58 4.98 -19.12
N GLN A 127 4.48 4.45 -19.62
CA GLN A 127 4.20 3.04 -19.52
C GLN A 127 5.16 2.24 -20.41
N HIS A 128 5.82 1.25 -19.83
CA HIS A 128 6.66 0.30 -20.55
C HIS A 128 5.92 -1.03 -20.72
N THR A 129 6.00 -1.59 -21.94
CA THR A 129 5.41 -2.90 -22.27
C THR A 129 6.48 -3.97 -22.49
N ASP A 130 7.74 -3.57 -22.61
CA ASP A 130 8.92 -4.41 -22.81
C ASP A 130 9.62 -4.77 -21.50
N THR A 131 8.83 -5.07 -20.48
CA THR A 131 9.28 -5.37 -19.11
C THR A 131 8.65 -6.65 -18.60
N SER A 132 9.34 -7.34 -17.69
CA SER A 132 8.80 -8.47 -16.94
C SER A 132 7.87 -8.06 -15.79
N ILE A 133 7.73 -6.76 -15.51
CA ILE A 133 6.83 -6.24 -14.47
C ILE A 133 5.44 -6.09 -15.07
N LEU A 134 4.51 -6.94 -14.64
CA LEU A 134 3.14 -6.96 -15.15
C LEU A 134 2.23 -5.93 -14.48
N ASN A 135 2.55 -5.54 -13.24
CA ASN A 135 1.76 -4.60 -12.46
C ASN A 135 2.31 -3.19 -12.66
N ALA A 136 1.66 -2.40 -13.49
CA ALA A 136 2.00 -1.00 -13.74
C ALA A 136 0.73 -0.14 -13.60
N LEU A 137 0.71 0.77 -12.65
CA LEU A 137 -0.43 1.63 -12.34
C LEU A 137 -0.08 3.10 -12.58
N PRO A 138 -0.97 3.87 -13.22
CA PRO A 138 -0.81 5.31 -13.31
C PRO A 138 -0.95 5.94 -11.93
N ALA A 139 -0.05 6.86 -11.60
CA ALA A 139 -0.01 7.49 -10.29
C ALA A 139 0.44 8.94 -10.38
N THR A 140 0.07 9.72 -9.37
CA THR A 140 0.52 11.11 -9.20
C THR A 140 1.40 11.20 -7.97
N VAL A 141 2.54 11.87 -8.07
CA VAL A 141 3.41 12.15 -6.93
C VAL A 141 2.72 13.16 -6.00
N ILE A 142 2.42 12.73 -4.77
CA ILE A 142 1.76 13.55 -3.74
C ILE A 142 2.78 14.22 -2.83
N GLU A 143 3.85 13.50 -2.47
CA GLU A 143 4.84 13.97 -1.53
C GLU A 143 6.17 13.25 -1.75
N ILE A 144 7.29 13.93 -1.49
CA ILE A 144 8.64 13.36 -1.57
C ILE A 144 9.36 13.71 -0.27
N SER A 145 9.86 12.71 0.44
CA SER A 145 10.62 12.86 1.67
C SER A 145 11.98 12.19 1.58
N ALA A 146 13.01 12.83 2.13
CA ALA A 146 14.34 12.24 2.20
C ALA A 146 14.38 11.13 3.26
N CYS A 147 15.00 9.99 2.94
CA CYS A 147 15.29 8.97 3.93
C CYS A 147 16.47 9.43 4.83
N PRO A 148 16.53 9.02 6.09
CA PRO A 148 17.64 9.34 7.00
C PRO A 148 19.01 8.91 6.48
N SER A 149 19.07 7.84 5.67
CA SER A 149 20.29 7.35 5.01
C SER A 149 20.84 8.31 3.94
N GLN A 150 20.08 9.36 3.55
CA GLN A 150 20.39 10.37 2.53
C GLN A 150 20.65 9.83 1.11
N ASP A 151 20.73 8.53 0.90
CA ASP A 151 20.93 7.88 -0.40
C ASP A 151 19.62 7.61 -1.16
N ALA A 152 18.50 7.62 -0.43
CA ALA A 152 17.18 7.33 -0.94
C ALA A 152 16.16 8.41 -0.59
N VAL A 153 15.08 8.40 -1.33
CA VAL A 153 13.86 9.18 -1.08
C VAL A 153 12.65 8.25 -1.04
N LEU A 154 11.70 8.62 -0.22
CA LEU A 154 10.39 8.00 -0.18
C LEU A 154 9.42 8.90 -0.94
N VAL A 155 8.74 8.32 -1.92
CA VAL A 155 7.77 9.02 -2.78
C VAL A 155 6.39 8.48 -2.47
N LYS A 156 5.50 9.33 -2.00
CA LYS A 156 4.08 9.03 -1.80
C LYS A 156 3.33 9.25 -3.09
N LEU A 157 2.58 8.27 -3.52
CA LEU A 157 1.87 8.22 -4.78
C LEU A 157 0.37 8.12 -4.53
N GLY A 158 -0.42 8.95 -5.18
CA GLY A 158 -1.87 8.82 -5.23
C GLY A 158 -2.27 8.01 -6.45
N LEU A 159 -3.10 7.00 -6.26
CA LEU A 159 -3.73 6.22 -7.32
C LEU A 159 -5.14 6.75 -7.60
N GLY A 160 -5.55 6.72 -8.85
CA GLY A 160 -6.87 7.17 -9.29
C GLY A 160 -6.78 8.27 -10.34
N HIS A 161 -7.73 8.29 -11.25
CA HIS A 161 -7.87 9.33 -12.27
C HIS A 161 -8.34 10.65 -11.64
N GLN A 162 -7.41 11.46 -11.16
CA GLN A 162 -7.65 12.90 -11.18
C GLN A 162 -7.15 13.39 -12.53
N SER A 163 -8.06 13.46 -13.49
CA SER A 163 -7.85 14.33 -14.66
C SER A 163 -7.48 15.71 -14.15
N ILE A 164 -6.35 16.24 -14.64
CA ILE A 164 -5.84 17.60 -14.39
C ILE A 164 -6.87 18.68 -14.77
N ALA A 165 -8.02 18.31 -15.35
CA ALA A 165 -9.11 19.20 -15.72
C ALA A 165 -9.92 19.78 -14.55
N ALA A 166 -9.66 19.42 -13.29
CA ALA A 166 -10.46 19.88 -12.14
C ALA A 166 -9.76 20.92 -11.25
N LEU A 167 -8.67 21.54 -11.70
CA LEU A 167 -8.05 22.66 -10.99
C LEU A 167 -8.61 24.04 -11.41
N ASP A 168 -9.51 24.07 -12.37
CA ASP A 168 -10.20 25.30 -12.77
C ASP A 168 -11.69 25.03 -12.82
N GLU A 169 -12.40 25.47 -11.82
CA GLU A 169 -13.76 25.96 -11.74
C GLU A 169 -14.34 25.80 -10.34
N SER A 170 -14.40 26.92 -9.64
CA SER A 170 -15.30 27.19 -8.52
C SER A 170 -16.74 26.99 -8.95
N LYS A 171 -17.40 25.91 -8.50
CA LYS A 171 -18.88 25.92 -8.33
C LYS A 171 -19.32 24.82 -7.35
N ALA A 172 -20.23 25.25 -6.49
CA ALA A 172 -20.94 24.49 -5.48
C ALA A 172 -21.48 23.16 -6.01
N MET A 173 -21.14 22.07 -5.35
CA MET A 173 -21.79 20.78 -5.52
C MET A 173 -21.85 20.01 -4.20
N ASP A 174 -22.96 19.32 -4.03
CA ASP A 174 -23.49 18.58 -2.91
C ASP A 174 -22.53 17.82 -1.99
N GLU A 175 -22.81 17.82 -0.69
CA GLU A 175 -22.07 17.09 0.36
C GLU A 175 -21.97 15.57 0.15
N GLN A 176 -22.84 14.96 -0.64
CA GLN A 176 -22.77 13.54 -1.00
C GLN A 176 -21.62 13.18 -1.96
N SER A 177 -21.08 14.16 -2.69
CA SER A 177 -19.91 13.97 -3.56
C SER A 177 -18.56 14.02 -2.81
N LYS A 178 -18.54 14.49 -1.56
CA LYS A 178 -17.33 14.54 -0.73
C LYS A 178 -16.88 13.17 -0.22
N ALA A 179 -17.81 12.29 0.13
CA ALA A 179 -17.49 10.94 0.61
C ALA A 179 -16.79 10.05 -0.43
N SER A 180 -16.95 10.35 -1.73
CA SER A 180 -16.30 9.60 -2.83
C SER A 180 -14.93 10.15 -3.22
N ARG A 181 -14.51 11.30 -2.69
CA ARG A 181 -13.24 11.97 -3.01
C ARG A 181 -12.10 11.62 -2.03
N ASP A 182 -12.40 11.09 -0.86
CA ASP A 182 -11.42 10.78 0.19
C ASP A 182 -10.84 9.36 0.11
N SER A 183 -11.26 8.51 -0.82
CA SER A 183 -10.72 7.16 -1.01
C SER A 183 -9.63 7.10 -2.09
N ASN A 184 -8.66 8.01 -2.03
CA ASN A 184 -7.46 7.91 -2.85
C ASN A 184 -6.55 6.84 -2.23
N GLU A 185 -6.47 5.68 -2.86
CA GLU A 185 -5.48 4.67 -2.47
C GLU A 185 -4.07 5.23 -2.67
N MET A 186 -3.23 5.04 -1.68
CA MET A 186 -1.86 5.53 -1.68
C MET A 186 -0.88 4.38 -1.85
N LEU A 187 0.20 4.62 -2.58
CA LEU A 187 1.37 3.76 -2.61
C LEU A 187 2.59 4.53 -2.11
N LEU A 188 3.59 3.78 -1.67
CA LEU A 188 4.90 4.32 -1.34
C LEU A 188 5.95 3.68 -2.24
N SER A 189 6.81 4.49 -2.85
CA SER A 189 7.97 4.03 -3.60
C SER A 189 9.25 4.53 -2.95
N ARG A 190 10.21 3.62 -2.69
CA ARG A 190 11.54 3.98 -2.21
C ARG A 190 12.53 3.86 -3.36
N ILE A 191 13.02 4.99 -3.82
CA ILE A 191 13.99 5.07 -4.91
C ILE A 191 15.26 5.80 -4.47
N THR A 192 16.34 5.65 -5.21
CA THR A 192 17.55 6.42 -4.92
C THR A 192 17.32 7.91 -5.19
N ARG A 193 17.97 8.76 -4.42
CA ARG A 193 17.96 10.21 -4.65
C ARG A 193 18.37 10.55 -6.09
N ARG A 194 19.40 9.87 -6.61
CA ARG A 194 19.83 10.03 -8.01
C ARG A 194 18.71 9.72 -9.00
N SER A 195 17.90 8.68 -8.76
CA SER A 195 16.77 8.34 -9.63
C SER A 195 15.68 9.41 -9.59
N ALA A 196 15.38 9.97 -8.42
CA ALA A 196 14.40 11.05 -8.29
C ALA A 196 14.85 12.31 -9.05
N GLU A 197 16.13 12.66 -8.92
CA GLU A 197 16.73 13.79 -9.67
C GLU A 197 16.75 13.53 -11.18
N HIS A 198 17.13 12.32 -11.61
CA HIS A 198 17.16 11.94 -13.02
C HIS A 198 15.77 12.00 -13.67
N LEU A 199 14.74 11.57 -12.96
CA LEU A 199 13.35 11.64 -13.43
C LEU A 199 12.72 13.02 -13.21
N ALA A 200 13.47 13.99 -12.64
CA ALA A 200 12.99 15.32 -12.30
C ALA A 200 11.66 15.30 -11.54
N LEU A 201 11.50 14.37 -10.58
CA LEU A 201 10.27 14.19 -9.85
C LEU A 201 9.96 15.39 -8.97
N ALA A 202 8.72 15.86 -9.05
CA ALA A 202 8.14 16.89 -8.21
C ALA A 202 6.73 16.49 -7.78
N VAL A 203 6.21 17.13 -6.76
CA VAL A 203 4.79 16.99 -6.38
C VAL A 203 3.92 17.38 -7.59
N GLY A 204 2.94 16.53 -7.92
CA GLY A 204 2.09 16.66 -9.11
C GLY A 204 2.63 15.93 -10.35
N SER A 205 3.86 15.40 -10.35
CA SER A 205 4.39 14.62 -11.48
C SER A 205 3.53 13.38 -11.72
N GLN A 206 3.17 13.16 -13.01
CA GLN A 206 2.49 11.93 -13.43
C GLN A 206 3.55 10.87 -13.71
N VAL A 207 3.35 9.69 -13.12
CA VAL A 207 4.29 8.58 -13.22
C VAL A 207 3.54 7.25 -13.37
N TRP A 208 4.27 6.22 -13.76
CA TRP A 208 3.82 4.84 -13.70
C TRP A 208 4.52 4.14 -12.55
N ALA A 209 3.73 3.65 -11.59
CA ALA A 209 4.21 2.82 -10.50
C ALA A 209 4.30 1.36 -10.97
N GLN A 210 5.51 0.88 -11.19
CA GLN A 210 5.79 -0.50 -11.58
C GLN A 210 6.04 -1.33 -10.33
N ILE A 211 5.11 -2.25 -10.02
CA ILE A 211 5.13 -3.06 -8.81
C ILE A 211 5.70 -4.43 -9.14
N LYS A 212 6.91 -4.70 -8.68
CA LYS A 212 7.66 -5.93 -8.96
C LYS A 212 7.15 -7.12 -8.14
N SER A 213 6.79 -6.88 -6.89
CA SER A 213 6.39 -7.93 -5.95
C SER A 213 5.24 -7.47 -5.08
N VAL A 214 4.33 -8.37 -4.81
CA VAL A 214 3.18 -8.16 -3.91
C VAL A 214 3.07 -9.37 -2.99
N ALA A 215 3.05 -9.14 -1.70
CA ALA A 215 2.88 -10.20 -0.71
C ALA A 215 1.40 -10.35 -0.35
N VAL A 216 0.86 -11.55 -0.56
CA VAL A 216 -0.47 -11.90 -0.07
C VAL A 216 -0.36 -12.18 1.43
N LEU A 217 -1.08 -11.42 2.22
CA LEU A 217 -1.20 -11.64 3.65
C LEU A 217 -2.22 -12.78 3.87
N ARG A 218 -1.74 -13.86 4.44
CA ARG A 218 -2.55 -15.09 4.69
C ARG A 218 -3.19 -15.01 6.04
#